data_86b6f5f8a57f414bc3a0df54657e8523
#
_entry.id   86b6f5f8a57f414bc3a0df54657e8523
#
_cell.length_a   1.000
_cell.length_b   1.000
_cell.length_c   1.000
_cell.angle_alpha   90.00
_cell.angle_beta   90.00
_cell.angle_gamma   90.00
#
_symmetry.space_group_name_H-M   'P 1'
#
loop_
_entity.id
_entity.type
_entity.pdbx_description
1 polymer ?
#
loop_
_entity_poly.entity_id
_entity_poly.type
_entity_poly.pdbx_seq_one_letter_code
_entity_poly.pdbx_strand_id
1 'polypeptide(L)'
;MRKSYIREKKILCGEVYMAVGVYAITDQEHRQRGRRQKESSKGQKERNKQASIRRYQRKVLANFDQQGFFQTGTFQEGYLPEDEEACWREVKNYARRVKYATVKRFGVRAERIRLLYWAVRKGAAGRLHLHGFAQCRGLGAAERREWREMLEDLWRRRIPGTREFEPLGTMNVDRIDMKKILGIDGQGTNGTVGYIYGHRWRRCFETASLTLPEEQTPADTKWSRKQLRKGCSEHAEDPAWWEARFPGWACVKVQIFDPNGLHESTEERAEGWEATEPQAYIILQRREFAKVRT
;
A
#
# COMPACT_ATOMS: atom_id res chain seq x y z
N MET A 1 -3.75 10.83 -37.75
CA MET A 1 -4.56 10.87 -36.50
C MET A 1 -3.96 9.90 -35.49
N ARG A 2 -3.59 10.35 -34.29
CA ARG A 2 -3.14 9.45 -33.22
C ARG A 2 -4.32 8.64 -32.73
N LYS A 3 -4.27 7.33 -32.87
CA LYS A 3 -5.28 6.45 -32.28
C LYS A 3 -5.06 6.43 -30.76
N SER A 4 -6.08 6.76 -30.00
CA SER A 4 -6.09 6.59 -28.54
C SER A 4 -7.30 5.76 -28.15
N TYR A 5 -7.13 4.87 -27.20
CA TYR A 5 -8.15 3.95 -26.73
C TYR A 5 -8.18 3.93 -25.20
N ILE A 6 -9.26 3.41 -24.65
CA ILE A 6 -9.40 3.27 -23.20
C ILE A 6 -8.91 1.88 -22.81
N ARG A 7 -7.99 1.82 -21.86
CA ARG A 7 -7.47 0.58 -21.27
C ARG A 7 -8.12 0.31 -19.92
N GLU A 8 -8.57 -0.93 -19.76
CA GLU A 8 -8.94 -1.48 -18.47
C GLU A 8 -7.83 -2.43 -18.01
N LYS A 9 -7.16 -2.08 -16.92
CA LYS A 9 -6.09 -2.87 -16.30
C LYS A 9 -6.57 -3.44 -14.97
N LYS A 10 -6.65 -4.75 -14.85
CA LYS A 10 -7.02 -5.48 -13.64
C LYS A 10 -5.80 -6.04 -12.96
N ILE A 11 -5.75 -5.94 -11.63
CA ILE A 11 -4.69 -6.48 -10.80
C ILE A 11 -5.33 -7.20 -9.63
N LEU A 12 -5.20 -8.52 -9.59
CA LEU A 12 -5.67 -9.33 -8.47
C LEU A 12 -4.75 -9.11 -7.26
N CYS A 13 -5.35 -8.85 -6.13
CA CYS A 13 -4.68 -8.63 -4.85
C CYS A 13 -5.05 -9.80 -3.92
N GLY A 14 -4.42 -10.96 -4.14
CA GLY A 14 -4.83 -12.21 -3.53
C GLY A 14 -6.20 -12.69 -4.04
N GLU A 15 -6.92 -13.42 -3.20
CA GLU A 15 -8.23 -14.01 -3.56
C GLU A 15 -9.40 -13.04 -3.33
N VAL A 16 -9.22 -12.06 -2.44
CA VAL A 16 -10.30 -11.23 -1.89
C VAL A 16 -10.50 -9.93 -2.67
N TYR A 17 -9.41 -9.29 -3.12
CA TYR A 17 -9.46 -7.95 -3.70
C TYR A 17 -8.97 -7.91 -5.14
N MET A 18 -9.51 -6.95 -5.90
CA MET A 18 -9.03 -6.59 -7.23
C MET A 18 -8.92 -5.07 -7.35
N ALA A 19 -7.81 -4.59 -7.85
CA ALA A 19 -7.65 -3.19 -8.24
C ALA A 19 -7.83 -3.05 -9.75
N VAL A 20 -8.64 -2.08 -10.17
CA VAL A 20 -8.90 -1.81 -11.58
C VAL A 20 -8.51 -0.37 -11.90
N GLY A 21 -7.71 -0.19 -12.94
CA GLY A 21 -7.42 1.10 -13.53
C GLY A 21 -8.10 1.24 -14.88
N VAL A 22 -8.85 2.32 -15.08
CA VAL A 22 -9.46 2.65 -16.38
C VAL A 22 -8.94 4.01 -16.82
N TYR A 23 -8.23 4.06 -17.95
CA TYR A 23 -7.54 5.26 -18.40
C TYR A 23 -7.31 5.24 -19.93
N ALA A 24 -7.14 6.42 -20.52
CA ALA A 24 -6.77 6.56 -21.91
C ALA A 24 -5.28 6.28 -22.12
N ILE A 25 -4.94 5.60 -23.23
CA ILE A 25 -3.56 5.45 -23.69
C ILE A 25 -3.46 5.83 -25.18
N THR A 26 -2.27 6.22 -25.60
CA THR A 26 -1.94 6.53 -26.99
C THR A 26 -0.96 5.51 -27.56
N ASP A 27 -0.95 5.34 -28.88
CA ASP A 27 -0.03 4.41 -29.57
C ASP A 27 1.45 4.74 -29.33
N GLN A 28 1.77 5.98 -28.93
CA GLN A 28 3.15 6.39 -28.62
C GLN A 28 3.64 5.91 -27.25
N GLU A 29 2.74 5.70 -26.29
CA GLU A 29 3.14 5.20 -24.94
C GLU A 29 3.61 3.74 -24.99
N HIS A 30 3.28 3.01 -26.05
CA HIS A 30 3.82 1.67 -26.30
C HIS A 30 5.28 1.65 -26.78
N ARG A 31 5.77 2.72 -27.39
CA ARG A 31 6.99 2.62 -28.20
C ARG A 31 8.30 2.92 -27.51
N GLN A 32 8.37 3.67 -26.43
CA GLN A 32 9.67 3.92 -25.79
C GLN A 32 9.57 4.41 -24.34
N ARG A 33 9.78 3.52 -23.40
CA ARG A 33 10.32 3.91 -22.08
C ARG A 33 11.85 3.86 -22.13
N GLY A 34 12.45 4.77 -22.88
CA GLY A 34 13.88 5.04 -22.78
C GLY A 34 14.24 5.57 -21.38
N ARG A 35 15.41 5.24 -20.89
CA ARG A 35 15.93 5.73 -19.61
C ARG A 35 16.04 7.26 -19.69
N ARG A 36 15.12 7.99 -19.04
CA ARG A 36 15.15 9.45 -19.00
C ARG A 36 16.34 9.93 -18.18
N GLN A 37 17.16 10.80 -18.77
CA GLN A 37 18.29 11.44 -18.10
C GLN A 37 17.93 12.75 -17.38
N LYS A 38 16.68 13.25 -17.52
CA LYS A 38 16.25 14.51 -16.89
C LYS A 38 15.59 14.26 -15.52
N GLU A 39 15.78 15.19 -14.59
CA GLU A 39 15.04 15.20 -13.34
C GLU A 39 13.53 15.21 -13.60
N SER A 40 12.80 14.50 -12.74
CA SER A 40 11.34 14.46 -12.82
C SER A 40 10.74 15.79 -12.37
N SER A 41 9.78 16.34 -13.14
CA SER A 41 9.00 17.51 -12.74
C SER A 41 8.24 17.26 -11.42
N LYS A 42 7.74 18.32 -10.78
CA LYS A 42 6.92 18.20 -9.55
C LYS A 42 5.71 17.28 -9.78
N GLY A 43 4.98 17.48 -10.86
CA GLY A 43 3.84 16.62 -11.22
C GLY A 43 4.24 15.16 -11.48
N GLN A 44 5.42 14.92 -12.09
CA GLN A 44 5.94 13.57 -12.27
C GLN A 44 6.34 12.92 -10.93
N LYS A 45 6.95 13.68 -10.00
CA LYS A 45 7.30 13.20 -8.65
C LYS A 45 6.03 12.79 -7.89
N GLU A 46 4.96 13.58 -7.95
CA GLU A 46 3.68 13.24 -7.30
C GLU A 46 3.02 12.00 -7.94
N ARG A 47 2.99 11.90 -9.28
CA ARG A 47 2.51 10.67 -9.97
C ARG A 47 3.28 9.42 -9.56
N ASN A 48 4.61 9.52 -9.46
CA ASN A 48 5.45 8.40 -9.02
C ASN A 48 5.15 8.02 -7.57
N LYS A 49 4.90 9.01 -6.70
CA LYS A 49 4.48 8.79 -5.32
C LYS A 49 3.14 8.07 -5.26
N GLN A 50 2.12 8.54 -6.00
CA GLN A 50 0.81 7.90 -6.06
C GLN A 50 0.88 6.47 -6.65
N ALA A 51 1.69 6.25 -7.68
CA ALA A 51 1.93 4.92 -8.21
C ALA A 51 2.56 3.97 -7.18
N SER A 52 3.49 4.48 -6.37
CA SER A 52 4.11 3.73 -5.27
C SER A 52 3.11 3.41 -4.16
N ILE A 53 2.29 4.37 -3.75
CA ILE A 53 1.21 4.17 -2.76
C ILE A 53 0.29 3.04 -3.23
N ARG A 54 -0.21 3.11 -4.46
CA ARG A 54 -1.09 2.08 -5.03
C ARG A 54 -0.41 0.72 -5.11
N ARG A 55 0.88 0.67 -5.50
CA ARG A 55 1.64 -0.57 -5.55
C ARG A 55 1.70 -1.25 -4.18
N TYR A 56 2.01 -0.50 -3.12
CA TYR A 56 2.09 -1.06 -1.78
C TYR A 56 0.72 -1.34 -1.17
N GLN A 57 -0.29 -0.51 -1.45
CA GLN A 57 -1.67 -0.80 -1.05
C GLN A 57 -2.15 -2.14 -1.63
N ARG A 58 -1.92 -2.41 -2.91
CA ARG A 58 -2.22 -3.70 -3.53
C ARG A 58 -1.45 -4.85 -2.88
N LYS A 59 -0.17 -4.62 -2.54
CA LYS A 59 0.64 -5.62 -1.83
C LYS A 59 0.09 -5.90 -0.44
N VAL A 60 -0.35 -4.88 0.29
CA VAL A 60 -1.02 -5.05 1.59
C VAL A 60 -2.32 -5.85 1.43
N LEU A 61 -3.17 -5.48 0.48
CA LEU A 61 -4.44 -6.18 0.21
C LEU A 61 -4.26 -7.65 -0.19
N ALA A 62 -3.13 -7.99 -0.85
CA ALA A 62 -2.82 -9.36 -1.24
C ALA A 62 -2.32 -10.24 -0.08
N ASN A 63 -1.85 -9.64 1.00
CA ASN A 63 -1.10 -10.36 2.03
C ASN A 63 -1.67 -10.28 3.43
N PHE A 64 -2.43 -9.24 3.74
CA PHE A 64 -2.87 -8.93 5.10
C PHE A 64 -4.38 -8.75 5.16
N ASP A 65 -4.96 -9.21 6.25
CA ASP A 65 -6.38 -9.11 6.56
C ASP A 65 -6.59 -8.71 8.03
N GLN A 66 -7.82 -8.75 8.52
CA GLN A 66 -8.18 -8.42 9.91
C GLN A 66 -7.54 -9.34 10.97
N GLN A 67 -6.93 -10.45 10.57
CA GLN A 67 -6.23 -11.35 11.49
C GLN A 67 -4.77 -10.95 11.69
N GLY A 68 -4.26 -10.05 10.88
CA GLY A 68 -2.93 -9.47 11.00
C GLY A 68 -2.90 -8.25 11.92
N PHE A 69 -1.69 -7.70 12.09
CA PHE A 69 -1.41 -6.56 12.93
C PHE A 69 -0.72 -5.44 12.17
N PHE A 70 -1.11 -4.21 12.48
CA PHE A 70 -0.36 -3.01 12.14
C PHE A 70 0.49 -2.61 13.33
N GLN A 71 1.73 -2.23 13.09
CA GLN A 71 2.72 -1.97 14.11
C GLN A 71 3.31 -0.57 13.96
N THR A 72 3.51 0.08 15.12
CA THR A 72 4.24 1.34 15.23
C THR A 72 5.28 1.21 16.33
N GLY A 73 6.56 1.13 15.94
CA GLY A 73 7.69 1.04 16.85
C GLY A 73 8.40 2.38 16.97
N THR A 74 8.49 2.92 18.20
CA THR A 74 9.24 4.16 18.50
C THR A 74 10.48 3.83 19.30
N PHE A 75 11.50 4.66 19.21
CA PHE A 75 12.72 4.55 20.02
C PHE A 75 12.62 5.46 21.26
N GLN A 76 13.04 4.99 22.42
CA GLN A 76 13.24 5.83 23.59
C GLN A 76 14.52 6.68 23.45
N GLU A 77 14.66 7.71 24.26
CA GLU A 77 15.67 8.75 24.06
C GLU A 77 17.10 8.21 24.05
N GLY A 78 17.44 7.29 24.94
CA GLY A 78 18.76 6.65 25.00
C GLY A 78 19.09 5.70 23.85
N TYR A 79 18.11 5.38 22.98
CA TYR A 79 18.25 4.45 21.86
C TYR A 79 17.81 5.03 20.52
N LEU A 80 17.74 6.35 20.43
CA LEU A 80 17.47 7.02 19.16
C LEU A 80 18.56 6.64 18.15
N PRO A 81 18.21 6.13 16.96
CA PRO A 81 19.19 5.86 15.92
C PRO A 81 19.92 7.16 15.53
N GLU A 82 21.22 7.10 15.39
CA GLU A 82 22.05 8.23 14.96
C GLU A 82 21.66 8.72 13.56
N ASP A 83 21.31 7.79 12.68
CA ASP A 83 20.95 8.06 11.30
C ASP A 83 19.89 7.09 10.76
N GLU A 84 19.54 7.28 9.53
CA GLU A 84 18.55 6.48 8.79
C GLU A 84 19.02 5.04 8.56
N GLU A 85 20.32 4.82 8.38
CA GLU A 85 20.88 3.48 8.20
C GLU A 85 20.91 2.69 9.50
N ALA A 86 21.18 3.35 10.64
CA ALA A 86 21.08 2.75 11.97
C ALA A 86 19.63 2.31 12.25
N CYS A 87 18.64 3.18 11.98
CA CYS A 87 17.23 2.83 12.08
C CYS A 87 16.87 1.63 11.20
N TRP A 88 17.34 1.62 9.98
CA TRP A 88 17.11 0.53 9.06
C TRP A 88 17.71 -0.80 9.52
N ARG A 89 18.90 -0.78 10.13
CA ARG A 89 19.50 -1.98 10.74
C ARG A 89 18.62 -2.54 11.85
N GLU A 90 18.09 -1.67 12.74
CA GLU A 90 17.21 -2.12 13.82
C GLU A 90 15.89 -2.71 13.30
N VAL A 91 15.28 -2.13 12.27
CA VAL A 91 14.09 -2.69 11.63
C VAL A 91 14.36 -4.09 11.05
N LYS A 92 15.51 -4.29 10.40
CA LYS A 92 15.92 -5.62 9.90
C LYS A 92 16.18 -6.62 11.04
N ASN A 93 16.80 -6.16 12.12
CA ASN A 93 17.06 -6.98 13.30
C ASN A 93 15.74 -7.40 13.98
N TYR A 94 14.81 -6.48 14.11
CA TYR A 94 13.48 -6.76 14.61
C TYR A 94 12.75 -7.80 13.75
N ALA A 95 12.71 -7.61 12.44
CA ALA A 95 12.11 -8.57 11.52
C ALA A 95 12.70 -10.00 11.64
N ARG A 96 14.02 -10.11 11.83
CA ARG A 96 14.69 -11.41 12.06
C ARG A 96 14.27 -12.01 13.38
N ARG A 97 14.22 -11.21 14.47
CA ARG A 97 13.77 -11.69 15.80
C ARG A 97 12.34 -12.19 15.74
N VAL A 98 11.42 -11.41 15.12
CA VAL A 98 10.03 -11.82 14.92
C VAL A 98 9.94 -13.14 14.18
N LYS A 99 10.62 -13.28 13.06
CA LYS A 99 10.60 -14.52 12.26
C LYS A 99 11.11 -15.71 13.06
N TYR A 100 12.28 -15.58 13.69
CA TYR A 100 12.89 -16.64 14.49
C TYR A 100 12.00 -17.06 15.68
N ALA A 101 11.54 -16.09 16.47
CA ALA A 101 10.74 -16.36 17.65
C ALA A 101 9.38 -16.99 17.29
N THR A 102 8.74 -16.53 16.20
CA THR A 102 7.47 -17.11 15.74
C THR A 102 7.61 -18.56 15.32
N VAL A 103 8.64 -18.89 14.53
CA VAL A 103 8.93 -20.29 14.14
C VAL A 103 9.19 -21.14 15.36
N LYS A 104 10.05 -20.67 16.29
CA LYS A 104 10.41 -21.40 17.51
C LYS A 104 9.22 -21.61 18.45
N ARG A 105 8.37 -20.61 18.63
CA ARG A 105 7.28 -20.65 19.60
C ARG A 105 6.07 -21.46 19.11
N PHE A 106 5.69 -21.28 17.83
CA PHE A 106 4.44 -21.82 17.29
C PHE A 106 4.66 -22.99 16.31
N GLY A 107 5.89 -23.38 16.04
CA GLY A 107 6.19 -24.48 15.10
C GLY A 107 5.75 -24.21 13.65
N VAL A 108 5.42 -22.97 13.31
CA VAL A 108 4.95 -22.63 11.97
C VAL A 108 6.11 -22.56 10.98
N ARG A 109 5.83 -22.84 9.70
CA ARG A 109 6.81 -22.65 8.64
C ARG A 109 7.04 -21.15 8.40
N ALA A 110 8.29 -20.80 8.09
CA ALA A 110 8.69 -19.41 7.86
C ALA A 110 7.92 -18.71 6.72
N GLU A 111 7.42 -19.47 5.73
CA GLU A 111 6.61 -18.98 4.60
C GLU A 111 5.22 -18.51 5.02
N ARG A 112 4.75 -18.92 6.21
CA ARG A 112 3.47 -18.44 6.79
C ARG A 112 3.58 -17.08 7.47
N ILE A 113 4.82 -16.62 7.72
CA ILE A 113 5.09 -15.35 8.38
C ILE A 113 5.29 -14.28 7.30
N ARG A 114 4.41 -13.30 7.28
CA ARG A 114 4.40 -12.17 6.35
C ARG A 114 4.69 -10.90 7.09
N LEU A 115 5.77 -10.23 6.73
CA LEU A 115 6.20 -8.96 7.32
C LEU A 115 6.43 -7.95 6.20
N LEU A 116 5.91 -6.74 6.40
CA LEU A 116 6.10 -5.60 5.51
C LEU A 116 6.31 -4.37 6.38
N TYR A 117 7.57 -3.95 6.55
CA TYR A 117 7.99 -2.91 7.48
C TYR A 117 8.62 -1.73 6.76
N TRP A 118 8.40 -0.53 7.29
CA TRP A 118 9.08 0.69 6.87
C TRP A 118 9.79 1.33 8.06
N ALA A 119 11.10 1.58 7.89
CA ALA A 119 11.78 2.58 8.66
C ALA A 119 11.43 3.94 8.07
N VAL A 120 10.99 4.90 8.90
CA VAL A 120 10.47 6.19 8.44
C VAL A 120 10.97 7.35 9.29
N ARG A 121 10.99 8.57 8.69
CA ARG A 121 11.22 9.84 9.39
C ARG A 121 10.18 10.87 8.98
N LYS A 122 9.49 11.45 9.96
CA LYS A 122 8.52 12.51 9.75
C LYS A 122 9.22 13.87 9.73
N GLY A 123 9.30 14.51 8.53
CA GLY A 123 9.99 15.80 8.38
C GLY A 123 11.51 15.74 8.56
N ALA A 124 12.18 16.88 8.61
CA ALA A 124 13.64 16.98 8.75
C ALA A 124 14.11 16.69 10.20
N ALA A 125 13.39 17.23 11.18
CA ALA A 125 13.66 17.08 12.62
C ALA A 125 12.84 15.94 13.25
N GLY A 126 12.05 15.19 12.47
CA GLY A 126 11.20 14.13 12.98
C GLY A 126 11.99 12.93 13.46
N ARG A 127 11.50 12.29 14.52
CA ARG A 127 12.11 11.06 15.05
C ARG A 127 11.99 9.92 14.05
N LEU A 128 13.03 9.10 13.97
CA LEU A 128 13.03 7.83 13.28
C LEU A 128 12.13 6.84 14.01
N HIS A 129 11.34 6.06 13.27
CA HIS A 129 10.45 5.06 13.83
C HIS A 129 10.10 3.99 12.80
N LEU A 130 9.39 2.96 13.24
CA LEU A 130 8.92 1.85 12.40
C LEU A 130 7.40 1.94 12.21
N HIS A 131 6.94 1.72 10.98
CA HIS A 131 5.58 1.32 10.68
C HIS A 131 5.59 -0.01 9.93
N GLY A 132 4.57 -0.85 10.12
CA GLY A 132 4.50 -2.05 9.32
C GLY A 132 3.32 -2.95 9.59
N PHE A 133 3.25 -3.99 8.78
CA PHE A 133 2.24 -5.03 8.83
C PHE A 133 2.90 -6.37 9.13
N ALA A 134 2.27 -7.14 10.01
CA ALA A 134 2.66 -8.50 10.32
C ALA A 134 1.45 -9.43 10.33
N GLN A 135 1.58 -10.59 9.71
CA GLN A 135 0.60 -11.66 9.75
C GLN A 135 1.28 -13.02 9.78
N CYS A 136 0.81 -13.91 10.62
CA CYS A 136 1.21 -15.31 10.62
C CYS A 136 -0.02 -16.15 10.32
N ARG A 137 -0.03 -16.82 9.18
CA ARG A 137 -1.14 -17.67 8.75
C ARG A 137 -1.14 -19.00 9.51
N GLY A 138 -2.33 -19.43 9.93
CA GLY A 138 -2.55 -20.71 10.60
C GLY A 138 -2.49 -20.66 12.13
N LEU A 139 -2.28 -19.49 12.74
CA LEU A 139 -2.44 -19.32 14.18
C LEU A 139 -3.91 -19.27 14.56
N GLY A 140 -4.29 -20.00 15.63
CA GLY A 140 -5.59 -19.90 16.28
C GLY A 140 -5.79 -18.57 17.00
N ALA A 141 -7.00 -18.32 17.52
CA ALA A 141 -7.31 -17.04 18.17
C ALA A 141 -6.47 -16.78 19.44
N ALA A 142 -6.19 -17.82 20.24
CA ALA A 142 -5.34 -17.72 21.43
C ALA A 142 -3.88 -17.46 21.04
N GLU A 143 -3.37 -18.22 20.08
CA GLU A 143 -2.00 -18.07 19.58
C GLU A 143 -1.76 -16.67 18.97
N ARG A 144 -2.76 -16.09 18.27
CA ARG A 144 -2.66 -14.73 17.76
C ARG A 144 -2.57 -13.67 18.87
N ARG A 145 -3.26 -13.86 20.00
CA ARG A 145 -3.11 -12.95 21.16
C ARG A 145 -1.71 -13.03 21.72
N GLU A 146 -1.21 -14.24 21.94
CA GLU A 146 0.16 -14.47 22.41
C GLU A 146 1.19 -13.91 21.42
N TRP A 147 0.97 -14.12 20.13
CA TRP A 147 1.84 -13.57 19.09
C TRP A 147 1.87 -12.04 19.08
N ARG A 148 0.72 -11.40 19.35
CA ARG A 148 0.65 -9.93 19.49
C ARG A 148 1.56 -9.44 20.63
N GLU A 149 1.44 -10.04 21.80
CA GLU A 149 2.28 -9.70 22.97
C GLU A 149 3.77 -9.95 22.66
N MET A 150 4.07 -11.07 22.02
CA MET A 150 5.43 -11.36 21.57
C MET A 150 5.98 -10.33 20.58
N LEU A 151 5.16 -9.80 19.68
CA LEU A 151 5.58 -8.74 18.76
C LEU A 151 5.96 -7.45 19.51
N GLU A 152 5.23 -7.08 20.56
CA GLU A 152 5.55 -5.95 21.43
C GLU A 152 6.89 -6.18 22.17
N ASP A 153 7.07 -7.35 22.78
CA ASP A 153 8.28 -7.71 23.54
C ASP A 153 9.54 -7.82 22.68
N LEU A 154 9.42 -8.18 21.43
CA LEU A 154 10.55 -8.31 20.53
C LEU A 154 11.13 -6.97 20.04
N TRP A 155 10.49 -5.84 20.36
CA TRP A 155 11.05 -4.50 20.11
C TRP A 155 12.12 -4.15 21.12
N ARG A 156 13.20 -4.93 21.09
CA ARG A 156 14.33 -4.87 22.04
C ARG A 156 15.65 -5.12 21.33
N ARG A 157 16.74 -4.73 21.94
CA ARG A 157 18.10 -5.03 21.49
C ARG A 157 18.87 -5.81 22.53
N ARG A 158 19.89 -6.51 22.10
CA ARG A 158 20.83 -7.18 23.01
C ARG A 158 21.77 -6.15 23.63
N ILE A 159 21.98 -6.24 24.95
CA ILE A 159 22.97 -5.43 25.64
C ILE A 159 24.36 -5.93 25.24
N PRO A 160 25.26 -5.02 24.76
CA PRO A 160 26.61 -5.42 24.37
C PRO A 160 27.36 -6.16 25.49
N GLY A 161 28.04 -7.25 25.13
CA GLY A 161 28.80 -8.05 26.10
C GLY A 161 27.98 -9.01 26.96
N THR A 162 26.64 -8.95 26.90
CA THR A 162 25.76 -9.80 27.74
C THR A 162 24.87 -10.71 26.89
N ARG A 163 24.07 -11.57 27.56
CA ARG A 163 22.96 -12.32 26.92
C ARG A 163 21.60 -11.67 27.14
N GLU A 164 21.55 -10.55 27.81
CA GLU A 164 20.34 -9.83 28.17
C GLU A 164 19.84 -8.93 27.04
N PHE A 165 18.55 -8.60 27.10
CA PHE A 165 17.88 -7.72 26.14
C PHE A 165 17.19 -6.59 26.88
N GLU A 166 17.19 -5.42 26.29
CA GLU A 166 16.53 -4.22 26.79
C GLU A 166 15.58 -3.63 25.74
N PRO A 167 14.46 -3.02 26.13
CA PRO A 167 13.52 -2.39 25.20
C PRO A 167 14.18 -1.26 24.40
N LEU A 168 13.93 -1.22 23.09
CA LEU A 168 14.34 -0.08 22.24
C LEU A 168 13.46 1.16 22.46
N GLY A 169 12.26 0.96 22.98
CA GLY A 169 11.23 1.95 23.17
C GLY A 169 9.86 1.29 23.19
N THR A 170 8.84 1.97 22.68
CA THR A 170 7.46 1.47 22.64
C THR A 170 7.14 0.81 21.29
N MET A 171 6.47 -0.34 21.33
CA MET A 171 5.88 -1.00 20.17
C MET A 171 4.38 -1.11 20.40
N ASN A 172 3.60 -0.38 19.58
CA ASN A 172 2.15 -0.53 19.52
C ASN A 172 1.79 -1.54 18.44
N VAL A 173 0.96 -2.53 18.80
CA VAL A 173 0.52 -3.60 17.91
C VAL A 173 -1.01 -3.63 17.88
N ASP A 174 -1.58 -3.08 16.83
CA ASP A 174 -3.03 -2.95 16.63
C ASP A 174 -3.52 -3.95 15.60
N ARG A 175 -4.78 -4.41 15.72
CA ARG A 175 -5.40 -5.18 14.65
C ARG A 175 -5.52 -4.35 13.38
N ILE A 176 -5.33 -5.00 12.24
CA ILE A 176 -5.50 -4.34 10.94
C ILE A 176 -6.97 -3.93 10.77
N ASP A 177 -7.17 -2.64 10.56
CA ASP A 177 -8.45 -2.07 10.15
C ASP A 177 -8.44 -1.89 8.62
N MET A 178 -9.25 -2.70 7.93
CA MET A 178 -9.33 -2.67 6.47
C MET A 178 -9.90 -1.35 5.94
N LYS A 179 -10.73 -0.63 6.70
CA LYS A 179 -11.23 0.70 6.30
C LYS A 179 -10.08 1.70 6.25
N LYS A 180 -9.19 1.67 7.25
CA LYS A 180 -7.98 2.51 7.27
C LYS A 180 -7.01 2.14 6.15
N ILE A 181 -6.83 0.84 5.86
CA ILE A 181 -5.98 0.40 4.73
C ILE A 181 -6.51 0.95 3.40
N LEU A 182 -7.81 0.86 3.20
CA LEU A 182 -8.48 1.29 1.98
C LEU A 182 -8.62 2.82 1.89
N GLY A 183 -8.49 3.55 3.00
CA GLY A 183 -8.72 4.99 3.07
C GLY A 183 -10.20 5.34 2.82
N ILE A 184 -11.09 4.61 3.48
CA ILE A 184 -12.55 4.80 3.46
C ILE A 184 -13.11 5.07 4.87
N ASP A 185 -12.21 5.38 5.80
CA ASP A 185 -12.50 5.72 7.20
C ASP A 185 -12.79 7.21 7.42
N GLY A 186 -12.82 8.00 6.35
CA GLY A 186 -13.00 9.46 6.40
C GLY A 186 -11.72 10.25 6.70
N GLN A 187 -10.59 9.60 6.95
CA GLN A 187 -9.33 10.26 7.32
C GLN A 187 -8.33 10.45 6.16
N GLY A 188 -8.80 10.37 4.94
CA GLY A 188 -7.99 10.59 3.75
C GLY A 188 -8.04 9.46 2.73
N THR A 189 -7.83 9.81 1.48
CA THR A 189 -8.08 8.92 0.34
C THR A 189 -7.03 7.84 0.12
N ASN A 190 -5.83 7.98 0.70
CA ASN A 190 -4.70 7.08 0.43
C ASN A 190 -4.48 6.02 1.52
N GLY A 191 -5.28 6.05 2.61
CA GLY A 191 -5.22 5.08 3.70
C GLY A 191 -3.86 5.01 4.41
N THR A 192 -3.65 3.95 5.17
CA THR A 192 -2.43 3.73 5.99
C THR A 192 -1.15 3.77 5.15
N VAL A 193 -1.15 3.21 3.93
CA VAL A 193 0.03 3.27 3.04
C VAL A 193 0.30 4.71 2.61
N GLY A 194 -0.74 5.50 2.33
CA GLY A 194 -0.59 6.92 2.02
C GLY A 194 0.00 7.72 3.17
N TYR A 195 -0.41 7.43 4.40
CA TYR A 195 0.18 8.01 5.61
C TYR A 195 1.69 7.71 5.70
N ILE A 196 2.10 6.44 5.51
CA ILE A 196 3.52 6.04 5.51
C ILE A 196 4.28 6.79 4.40
N TYR A 197 3.68 6.97 3.23
CA TYR A 197 4.27 7.69 2.10
C TYR A 197 4.28 9.21 2.26
N GLY A 198 3.58 9.76 3.25
CA GLY A 198 3.70 11.14 3.68
C GLY A 198 4.99 11.46 4.45
N HIS A 199 5.72 10.46 4.93
CA HIS A 199 7.00 10.65 5.61
C HIS A 199 8.08 11.10 4.63
N ARG A 200 8.98 12.01 5.09
CA ARG A 200 10.06 12.57 4.27
C ARG A 200 11.03 11.49 3.79
N TRP A 201 11.42 10.60 4.69
CA TRP A 201 12.28 9.46 4.40
C TRP A 201 11.59 8.15 4.77
N ARG A 202 11.84 7.11 3.97
CA ARG A 202 11.35 5.76 4.19
C ARG A 202 12.19 4.72 3.48
N ARG A 203 12.33 3.57 4.10
CA ARG A 203 12.94 2.39 3.51
C ARG A 203 12.13 1.16 3.88
N CYS A 204 11.83 0.29 2.93
CA CYS A 204 10.91 -0.83 3.08
C CYS A 204 11.65 -2.15 3.20
N PHE A 205 11.25 -2.97 4.19
CA PHE A 205 11.64 -4.38 4.35
C PHE A 205 10.44 -5.27 4.03
N GLU A 206 10.69 -6.33 3.27
CA GLU A 206 9.67 -7.30 2.86
C GLU A 206 10.18 -8.72 3.08
N THR A 207 9.32 -9.61 3.61
CA THR A 207 9.63 -11.05 3.58
C THR A 207 9.39 -11.62 2.18
N ALA A 208 10.19 -12.62 1.80
CA ALA A 208 10.04 -13.32 0.52
C ALA A 208 8.69 -14.08 0.41
N SER A 209 8.03 -14.31 1.54
CA SER A 209 6.71 -14.97 1.63
C SER A 209 5.53 -14.10 1.18
N LEU A 210 5.76 -12.82 0.84
CA LEU A 210 4.69 -11.97 0.35
C LEU A 210 4.25 -12.38 -1.06
N THR A 211 2.94 -12.56 -1.23
CA THR A 211 2.31 -12.76 -2.53
C THR A 211 2.35 -11.46 -3.32
N LEU A 212 2.82 -11.51 -4.55
CA LEU A 212 2.77 -10.36 -5.45
C LEU A 212 1.36 -10.24 -6.05
N PRO A 213 0.82 -9.01 -6.18
CA PRO A 213 -0.41 -8.80 -6.94
C PRO A 213 -0.23 -9.24 -8.40
N GLU A 214 -1.23 -9.96 -8.91
CA GLU A 214 -1.19 -10.54 -10.25
C GLU A 214 -1.86 -9.60 -11.26
N GLU A 215 -1.10 -9.19 -12.26
CA GLU A 215 -1.62 -8.35 -13.35
C GLU A 215 -2.31 -9.24 -14.39
N GLN A 216 -3.60 -8.98 -14.62
CA GLN A 216 -4.37 -9.61 -15.70
C GLN A 216 -4.05 -8.94 -17.04
N THR A 217 -4.20 -9.68 -18.12
CA THR A 217 -4.07 -9.10 -19.48
C THR A 217 -5.01 -7.90 -19.62
N PRO A 218 -4.52 -6.73 -20.01
CA PRO A 218 -5.35 -5.55 -20.16
C PRO A 218 -6.41 -5.73 -21.26
N ALA A 219 -7.60 -5.20 -21.03
CA ALA A 219 -8.67 -5.14 -22.03
C ALA A 219 -8.75 -3.72 -22.61
N ASP A 220 -8.46 -3.57 -23.90
CA ASP A 220 -8.28 -2.26 -24.53
C ASP A 220 -9.53 -1.72 -25.25
N THR A 221 -10.67 -2.40 -25.19
CA THR A 221 -11.85 -2.03 -25.99
C THR A 221 -13.18 -2.09 -25.25
N LYS A 222 -13.15 -2.41 -23.95
CA LYS A 222 -14.39 -2.55 -23.16
C LYS A 222 -15.05 -1.23 -22.77
N TRP A 223 -14.29 -0.14 -22.83
CA TRP A 223 -14.74 1.18 -22.44
C TRP A 223 -14.69 2.16 -23.60
N SER A 224 -15.80 2.87 -23.85
CA SER A 224 -15.75 4.08 -24.67
C SER A 224 -15.31 5.28 -23.83
N ARG A 225 -14.78 6.31 -24.49
CA ARG A 225 -14.47 7.59 -23.84
C ARG A 225 -15.69 8.19 -23.16
N LYS A 226 -16.86 8.13 -23.83
CA LYS A 226 -18.13 8.62 -23.27
C LYS A 226 -18.48 7.90 -21.96
N GLN A 227 -18.30 6.58 -21.91
CA GLN A 227 -18.54 5.80 -20.69
C GLN A 227 -17.56 6.16 -19.56
N LEU A 228 -16.27 6.32 -19.87
CA LEU A 228 -15.27 6.71 -18.87
C LEU A 228 -15.58 8.10 -18.32
N ARG A 229 -15.80 9.08 -19.19
CA ARG A 229 -16.17 10.45 -18.76
C ARG A 229 -17.44 10.44 -17.91
N LYS A 230 -18.49 9.75 -18.35
CA LYS A 230 -19.73 9.60 -17.58
C LYS A 230 -19.48 8.99 -16.20
N GLY A 231 -18.73 7.90 -16.13
CA GLY A 231 -18.38 7.27 -14.86
C GLY A 231 -17.63 8.21 -13.92
N CYS A 232 -16.69 8.97 -14.46
CA CYS A 232 -15.87 9.89 -13.65
C CYS A 232 -16.63 11.14 -13.21
N SER A 233 -17.58 11.68 -14.02
CA SER A 233 -18.31 12.91 -13.70
C SER A 233 -19.62 12.67 -12.96
N GLU A 234 -20.42 11.68 -13.39
CA GLU A 234 -21.78 11.48 -12.89
C GLU A 234 -21.86 10.36 -11.83
N HIS A 235 -20.91 9.41 -11.85
CA HIS A 235 -20.95 8.22 -11.01
C HIS A 235 -19.67 8.04 -10.16
N ALA A 236 -18.94 9.12 -9.88
CA ALA A 236 -17.71 9.06 -9.09
C ALA A 236 -17.95 8.45 -7.69
N GLU A 237 -19.09 8.75 -7.08
CA GLU A 237 -19.50 8.30 -5.75
C GLU A 237 -20.62 7.23 -5.78
N ASP A 238 -20.87 6.64 -6.94
CA ASP A 238 -21.90 5.61 -7.13
C ASP A 238 -21.26 4.19 -7.27
N PRO A 239 -21.05 3.46 -6.18
CA PRO A 239 -20.48 2.13 -6.21
C PRO A 239 -21.27 1.15 -7.08
N ALA A 240 -22.61 1.25 -7.12
CA ALA A 240 -23.48 0.33 -7.85
C ALA A 240 -23.23 0.43 -9.36
N TRP A 241 -23.01 1.65 -9.86
CA TRP A 241 -22.68 1.87 -11.27
C TRP A 241 -21.37 1.17 -11.68
N TRP A 242 -20.36 1.19 -10.79
CA TRP A 242 -19.08 0.51 -11.03
C TRP A 242 -19.21 -1.00 -10.87
N GLU A 243 -19.95 -1.48 -9.85
CA GLU A 243 -20.21 -2.92 -9.61
C GLU A 243 -20.86 -3.62 -10.79
N ALA A 244 -21.80 -2.95 -11.46
CA ALA A 244 -22.49 -3.50 -12.61
C ALA A 244 -21.54 -3.91 -13.77
N ARG A 245 -20.31 -3.39 -13.78
CA ARG A 245 -19.29 -3.69 -14.79
C ARG A 245 -18.36 -4.82 -14.40
N PHE A 246 -18.42 -5.25 -13.14
CA PHE A 246 -17.56 -6.28 -12.59
C PHE A 246 -18.38 -7.34 -11.86
N PRO A 247 -19.09 -8.22 -12.59
CA PRO A 247 -19.92 -9.26 -11.99
C PRO A 247 -19.14 -10.12 -10.98
N GLY A 248 -19.76 -10.39 -9.83
CA GLY A 248 -19.14 -11.15 -8.73
C GLY A 248 -18.29 -10.29 -7.76
N TRP A 249 -18.16 -8.99 -8.03
CA TRP A 249 -17.38 -8.06 -7.23
C TRP A 249 -18.24 -6.94 -6.63
N ALA A 250 -17.95 -6.53 -5.42
CA ALA A 250 -18.52 -5.36 -4.78
C ALA A 250 -17.51 -4.19 -4.86
N CYS A 251 -17.98 -2.99 -5.18
CA CYS A 251 -17.14 -1.81 -5.24
C CYS A 251 -16.89 -1.27 -3.82
N VAL A 252 -15.64 -1.25 -3.42
CA VAL A 252 -15.23 -0.77 -2.09
C VAL A 252 -14.78 0.69 -2.14
N LYS A 253 -14.13 1.08 -3.24
CA LYS A 253 -13.56 2.42 -3.39
C LYS A 253 -13.43 2.80 -4.84
N VAL A 254 -13.74 4.05 -5.15
CA VAL A 254 -13.45 4.70 -6.42
C VAL A 254 -12.57 5.93 -6.15
N GLN A 255 -11.55 6.12 -6.95
CA GLN A 255 -10.73 7.34 -6.97
C GLN A 255 -10.71 7.85 -8.41
N ILE A 256 -11.17 9.07 -8.60
CA ILE A 256 -11.14 9.74 -9.89
C ILE A 256 -9.95 10.69 -9.94
N PHE A 257 -9.23 10.66 -11.04
CA PHE A 257 -8.15 11.58 -11.37
C PHE A 257 -8.59 12.36 -12.60
N ASP A 258 -9.06 13.57 -12.38
CA ASP A 258 -9.39 14.47 -13.46
C ASP A 258 -8.19 15.38 -13.74
N PRO A 259 -7.59 15.30 -14.93
CA PRO A 259 -6.47 16.15 -15.30
C PRO A 259 -6.86 17.65 -15.33
N ASN A 260 -8.12 17.97 -15.48
CA ASN A 260 -8.59 19.36 -15.49
C ASN A 260 -8.86 19.90 -14.06
N GLY A 261 -9.15 19.01 -13.09
CA GLY A 261 -9.37 19.37 -11.68
C GLY A 261 -8.12 19.37 -10.82
N LEU A 262 -7.02 18.76 -11.29
CA LEU A 262 -5.75 18.67 -10.55
C LEU A 262 -4.79 19.84 -10.80
N HIS A 263 -5.09 20.72 -11.75
CA HIS A 263 -4.20 21.81 -12.16
C HIS A 263 -4.82 23.19 -11.80
N GLU A 264 -4.46 23.68 -10.62
CA GLU A 264 -4.77 25.06 -10.22
C GLU A 264 -3.85 26.10 -10.90
N SER A 265 -2.76 25.68 -11.55
CA SER A 265 -1.83 26.61 -12.22
C SER A 265 -1.64 26.33 -13.72
N THR A 266 -1.67 27.41 -14.49
CA THR A 266 -1.36 27.43 -15.94
C THR A 266 0.07 26.97 -16.27
N GLU A 267 1.00 27.07 -15.33
CA GLU A 267 2.42 26.69 -15.50
C GLU A 267 2.62 25.17 -15.61
N GLU A 268 1.82 24.36 -14.90
CA GLU A 268 1.91 22.91 -15.00
C GLU A 268 1.37 22.36 -16.33
N ARG A 269 0.47 23.09 -17.01
CA ARG A 269 -0.01 22.75 -18.36
C ARG A 269 1.05 22.95 -19.43
N ALA A 270 1.98 23.87 -19.25
CA ALA A 270 3.04 24.18 -20.21
C ALA A 270 4.13 23.12 -20.30
N GLU A 271 4.23 22.22 -19.31
CA GLU A 271 5.23 21.12 -19.30
C GLU A 271 4.82 19.87 -20.11
N GLY A 272 3.86 19.96 -21.01
CA GLY A 272 3.61 18.97 -22.06
C GLY A 272 2.92 17.68 -21.59
N TRP A 273 2.11 17.74 -20.54
CA TRP A 273 1.29 16.62 -20.11
C TRP A 273 -0.17 16.80 -20.52
N GLU A 274 -0.50 16.26 -21.68
CA GLU A 274 -1.87 16.22 -22.20
C GLU A 274 -2.57 14.92 -21.74
N ALA A 275 -2.91 14.78 -20.46
CA ALA A 275 -3.98 13.87 -20.11
C ALA A 275 -5.30 14.56 -20.42
N THR A 276 -5.85 14.27 -21.58
CA THR A 276 -7.12 14.86 -22.05
C THR A 276 -8.34 14.14 -21.50
N GLU A 277 -8.14 13.02 -20.82
CA GLU A 277 -9.21 12.14 -20.32
C GLU A 277 -9.04 11.88 -18.82
N PRO A 278 -10.13 11.82 -18.07
CA PRO A 278 -10.10 11.40 -16.67
C PRO A 278 -9.66 9.95 -16.54
N GLN A 279 -9.23 9.57 -15.35
CA GLN A 279 -8.83 8.21 -15.00
C GLN A 279 -9.61 7.76 -13.77
N ALA A 280 -10.06 6.50 -13.76
CA ALA A 280 -10.65 5.87 -12.60
C ALA A 280 -9.71 4.79 -12.03
N TYR A 281 -9.55 4.78 -10.73
CA TYR A 281 -8.91 3.70 -9.98
C TYR A 281 -9.91 3.13 -8.98
N ILE A 282 -10.25 1.86 -9.15
CA ILE A 282 -11.35 1.21 -8.44
C ILE A 282 -10.77 0.06 -7.63
N ILE A 283 -11.18 -0.09 -6.37
CA ILE A 283 -10.89 -1.26 -5.54
C ILE A 283 -12.19 -2.03 -5.37
N LEU A 284 -12.14 -3.28 -5.71
CA LEU A 284 -13.24 -4.23 -5.68
C LEU A 284 -12.93 -5.34 -4.68
N GLN A 285 -13.95 -5.85 -4.01
CA GLN A 285 -13.89 -7.02 -3.13
C GLN A 285 -14.82 -8.10 -3.66
N ARG A 286 -14.41 -9.37 -3.67
CA ARG A 286 -15.30 -10.48 -4.05
C ARG A 286 -16.52 -10.51 -3.15
N ARG A 287 -17.72 -10.66 -3.74
CA ARG A 287 -19.01 -10.61 -3.00
C ARG A 287 -19.11 -11.67 -1.92
N GLU A 288 -18.54 -12.84 -2.10
CA GLU A 288 -18.50 -13.91 -1.11
C GLU A 288 -17.76 -13.54 0.20
N PHE A 289 -16.83 -12.57 0.12
CA PHE A 289 -16.10 -12.02 1.27
C PHE A 289 -16.63 -10.66 1.72
N ALA A 290 -17.48 -10.02 0.93
CA ALA A 290 -18.15 -8.80 1.33
C ALA A 290 -19.23 -9.16 2.35
N LYS A 291 -19.02 -8.87 3.63
CA LYS A 291 -20.09 -8.95 4.62
C LYS A 291 -21.26 -8.16 4.07
N VAL A 292 -22.43 -8.79 4.04
CA VAL A 292 -23.70 -8.17 3.67
C VAL A 292 -23.74 -6.81 4.38
N ARG A 293 -23.86 -5.73 3.63
CA ARG A 293 -24.12 -4.40 4.18
C ARG A 293 -25.54 -4.44 4.73
N THR A 294 -25.68 -4.80 6.02
CA THR A 294 -26.88 -4.57 6.82
C THR A 294 -26.81 -3.20 7.46
#